data_70b845a04109f81e0b529e1364149558
#
_entry.id   70b845a04109f81e0b529e1364149558
#
_cell.length_a   1.000
_cell.length_b   1.000
_cell.length_c   1.000
_cell.angle_alpha   90.00
_cell.angle_beta   90.00
_cell.angle_gamma   90.00
#
_symmetry.space_group_name_H-M   'P 1'
#
loop_
_entity.id
_entity.type
_entity.pdbx_description
1 polymer ?
#
loop_
_entity_poly.entity_id
_entity_poly.type
_entity_poly.pdbx_seq_one_letter_code
_entity_poly.pdbx_strand_id
1 'polypeptide(L)'
;DKFVTACAVDTIKNRKPDLTLIHLVDMDSMRHRYGVRSPQAKEALHRLDKRVAKIIQATKDTGTYAQTDFVILGDHYQINVDKMIHLNMLFAQQGLLHPLGKKSTYRNNWQVTAKTCDGETYIYTRGAVDRGKLKQMIAGIEGVERIYDNATAIKRGADPKCTFLVEAKPGYYFTDEVNRPAIVEKVDPKSIGTHDRYRG
;
A
#
# COMPACT_ATOMS: atom_id res chain seq x y z
N ASP A 1 7.86 3.75 -16.46
CA ASP A 1 7.36 2.68 -17.34
C ASP A 1 7.95 2.66 -18.76
N LYS A 2 8.41 3.82 -19.32
CA LYS A 2 9.04 3.83 -20.67
C LYS A 2 10.23 2.87 -20.72
N PHE A 3 11.12 2.95 -19.73
CA PHE A 3 12.29 2.07 -19.62
C PHE A 3 11.87 0.59 -19.50
N VAL A 4 10.96 0.27 -18.58
CA VAL A 4 10.46 -1.10 -18.39
C VAL A 4 9.88 -1.68 -19.69
N THR A 5 9.08 -0.89 -20.40
CA THR A 5 8.53 -1.31 -21.72
C THR A 5 9.62 -1.56 -22.75
N ALA A 6 10.63 -0.69 -22.80
CA ALA A 6 11.75 -0.86 -23.72
C ALA A 6 12.55 -2.13 -23.42
N CYS A 7 12.87 -2.38 -22.16
CA CYS A 7 13.54 -3.62 -21.72
C CYS A 7 12.71 -4.86 -22.02
N ALA A 8 11.39 -4.84 -21.77
CA ALA A 8 10.52 -5.97 -22.08
C ALA A 8 10.51 -6.29 -23.59
N VAL A 9 10.35 -5.26 -24.42
CA VAL A 9 10.37 -5.40 -25.88
C VAL A 9 11.73 -5.94 -26.36
N ASP A 10 12.84 -5.41 -25.86
CA ASP A 10 14.19 -5.87 -26.19
C ASP A 10 14.40 -7.34 -25.78
N THR A 11 14.00 -7.69 -24.54
CA THR A 11 14.11 -9.06 -24.01
C THR A 11 13.31 -10.05 -24.86
N ILE A 12 12.06 -9.72 -25.21
CA ILE A 12 11.21 -10.57 -26.07
C ILE A 12 11.87 -10.77 -27.43
N LYS A 13 12.38 -9.68 -28.03
CA LYS A 13 12.97 -9.75 -29.38
C LYS A 13 14.28 -10.53 -29.43
N ASN A 14 15.14 -10.33 -28.44
CA ASN A 14 16.52 -10.82 -28.50
C ASN A 14 16.75 -12.10 -27.69
N ARG A 15 15.91 -12.40 -26.69
CA ARG A 15 16.09 -13.55 -25.78
C ARG A 15 14.99 -14.60 -25.88
N LYS A 16 13.78 -14.22 -26.33
CA LYS A 16 12.61 -15.12 -26.50
C LYS A 16 12.37 -15.99 -25.24
N PRO A 17 12.19 -15.39 -24.05
CA PRO A 17 12.02 -16.15 -22.81
C PRO A 17 10.68 -16.91 -22.78
N ASP A 18 10.64 -18.05 -22.08
CA ASP A 18 9.42 -18.83 -21.88
C ASP A 18 8.41 -18.13 -20.94
N LEU A 19 8.91 -17.30 -19.99
CA LEU A 19 8.10 -16.51 -19.07
C LEU A 19 8.65 -15.09 -18.96
N THR A 20 7.76 -14.09 -19.09
CA THR A 20 8.11 -12.68 -18.86
C THR A 20 7.11 -12.07 -17.89
N LEU A 21 7.60 -11.54 -16.75
CA LEU A 21 6.80 -10.82 -15.80
C LEU A 21 7.12 -9.32 -15.92
N ILE A 22 6.09 -8.50 -16.15
CA ILE A 22 6.24 -7.07 -16.43
C ILE A 22 5.33 -6.29 -15.47
N HIS A 23 5.91 -5.37 -14.68
CA HIS A 23 5.18 -4.50 -13.78
C HIS A 23 5.19 -3.06 -14.30
N LEU A 24 4.01 -2.50 -14.58
CA LEU A 24 3.80 -1.14 -15.09
C LEU A 24 3.01 -0.34 -14.06
N VAL A 25 3.60 0.72 -13.50
CA VAL A 25 3.10 1.45 -12.31
C VAL A 25 2.59 2.88 -12.63
N ASP A 26 2.48 3.26 -13.89
CA ASP A 26 2.10 4.64 -14.26
C ASP A 26 0.71 5.02 -13.75
N MET A 27 -0.27 4.10 -13.87
CA MET A 27 -1.64 4.38 -13.42
C MET A 27 -1.71 4.46 -11.89
N ASP A 28 -1.04 3.58 -11.19
CA ASP A 28 -0.90 3.60 -9.74
C ASP A 28 -0.34 4.95 -9.27
N SER A 29 0.80 5.36 -9.82
CA SER A 29 1.45 6.64 -9.50
C SER A 29 0.55 7.85 -9.77
N MET A 30 -0.22 7.85 -10.86
CA MET A 30 -1.13 8.95 -11.17
C MET A 30 -2.36 8.96 -10.27
N ARG A 31 -2.89 7.81 -9.90
CA ARG A 31 -3.98 7.68 -8.93
C ARG A 31 -3.57 8.17 -7.54
N HIS A 32 -2.41 7.77 -7.05
CA HIS A 32 -1.85 8.26 -5.78
C HIS A 32 -1.70 9.78 -5.76
N ARG A 33 -1.23 10.36 -6.87
CA ARG A 33 -0.94 11.79 -6.93
C ARG A 33 -2.16 12.67 -7.18
N TYR A 34 -3.10 12.24 -8.02
CA TYR A 34 -4.16 13.08 -8.54
C TYR A 34 -5.57 12.58 -8.23
N GLY A 35 -5.71 11.35 -7.75
CA GLY A 35 -6.98 10.72 -7.45
C GLY A 35 -7.39 9.65 -8.45
N VAL A 36 -8.16 8.70 -7.95
CA VAL A 36 -8.50 7.46 -8.66
C VAL A 36 -9.19 7.71 -10.01
N ARG A 37 -10.05 8.75 -10.08
CA ARG A 37 -10.82 9.10 -11.29
C ARG A 37 -10.34 10.39 -11.96
N SER A 38 -9.13 10.83 -11.67
CA SER A 38 -8.58 12.07 -12.23
C SER A 38 -8.35 11.96 -13.74
N PRO A 39 -8.33 13.08 -14.47
CA PRO A 39 -7.91 13.11 -15.88
C PRO A 39 -6.52 12.51 -16.07
N GLN A 40 -5.59 12.74 -15.14
CA GLN A 40 -4.22 12.22 -15.17
C GLN A 40 -4.18 10.69 -15.04
N ALA A 41 -5.04 10.10 -14.18
CA ALA A 41 -5.17 8.65 -14.06
C ALA A 41 -5.75 8.03 -15.35
N LYS A 42 -6.76 8.69 -15.96
CA LYS A 42 -7.31 8.28 -17.25
C LYS A 42 -6.27 8.32 -18.36
N GLU A 43 -5.47 9.39 -18.42
CA GLU A 43 -4.38 9.50 -19.40
C GLU A 43 -3.29 8.44 -19.16
N ALA A 44 -2.99 8.09 -17.91
CA ALA A 44 -2.07 6.98 -17.59
C ALA A 44 -2.59 5.64 -18.12
N LEU A 45 -3.88 5.38 -18.04
CA LEU A 45 -4.50 4.17 -18.60
C LEU A 45 -4.28 4.10 -20.12
N HIS A 46 -4.47 5.21 -20.85
CA HIS A 46 -4.18 5.27 -22.28
C HIS A 46 -2.69 5.02 -22.60
N ARG A 47 -1.79 5.52 -21.73
CA ARG A 47 -0.35 5.24 -21.91
C ARG A 47 -0.02 3.78 -21.63
N LEU A 48 -0.67 3.14 -20.65
CA LEU A 48 -0.48 1.71 -20.37
C LEU A 48 -0.97 0.86 -21.53
N ASP A 49 -2.15 1.14 -22.07
CA ASP A 49 -2.68 0.45 -23.25
C ASP A 49 -1.69 0.46 -24.43
N LYS A 50 -1.14 1.63 -24.74
CA LYS A 50 -0.09 1.78 -25.77
C LYS A 50 1.19 0.98 -25.47
N ARG A 51 1.55 0.81 -24.18
CA ARG A 51 2.71 0.00 -23.78
C ARG A 51 2.45 -1.49 -23.93
N VAL A 52 1.27 -1.94 -23.52
CA VAL A 52 0.82 -3.32 -23.73
C VAL A 52 0.80 -3.65 -25.21
N ALA A 53 0.26 -2.76 -26.04
CA ALA A 53 0.27 -2.93 -27.50
C ALA A 53 1.69 -3.11 -28.07
N LYS A 54 2.70 -2.38 -27.58
CA LYS A 54 4.10 -2.53 -27.99
C LYS A 54 4.68 -3.90 -27.59
N ILE A 55 4.34 -4.39 -26.41
CA ILE A 55 4.78 -5.69 -25.90
C ILE A 55 4.17 -6.81 -26.75
N ILE A 56 2.88 -6.72 -27.02
CA ILE A 56 2.19 -7.66 -27.93
C ILE A 56 2.81 -7.61 -29.34
N GLN A 57 3.10 -6.41 -29.85
CA GLN A 57 3.73 -6.26 -31.17
C GLN A 57 5.12 -6.93 -31.22
N ALA A 58 5.90 -6.88 -30.15
CA ALA A 58 7.20 -7.55 -30.09
C ALA A 58 7.09 -9.07 -30.28
N THR A 59 6.06 -9.72 -29.75
CA THR A 59 5.82 -11.15 -29.99
C THR A 59 5.40 -11.43 -31.42
N LYS A 60 4.65 -10.53 -32.07
CA LYS A 60 4.32 -10.64 -33.50
C LYS A 60 5.57 -10.50 -34.37
N ASP A 61 6.41 -9.52 -34.08
CA ASP A 61 7.66 -9.27 -34.80
C ASP A 61 8.63 -10.46 -34.74
N THR A 62 8.57 -11.24 -33.65
CA THR A 62 9.43 -12.44 -33.48
C THR A 62 8.78 -13.74 -33.92
N GLY A 63 7.53 -13.71 -34.41
CA GLY A 63 6.78 -14.89 -34.83
C GLY A 63 6.30 -15.77 -33.67
N THR A 64 6.40 -15.32 -32.42
CA THR A 64 6.01 -16.11 -31.24
C THR A 64 4.58 -15.84 -30.78
N TYR A 65 3.86 -14.89 -31.37
CA TYR A 65 2.53 -14.45 -30.92
C TYR A 65 1.51 -15.61 -30.82
N ALA A 66 1.48 -16.51 -31.79
CA ALA A 66 0.54 -17.62 -31.79
C ALA A 66 0.78 -18.68 -30.72
N GLN A 67 1.94 -18.62 -30.04
CA GLN A 67 2.37 -19.52 -28.97
C GLN A 67 2.49 -18.77 -27.61
N THR A 68 2.00 -17.52 -27.56
CA THR A 68 2.12 -16.68 -26.36
C THR A 68 0.76 -16.42 -25.74
N ASP A 69 0.60 -16.80 -24.48
CA ASP A 69 -0.53 -16.41 -23.66
C ASP A 69 -0.24 -15.09 -22.94
N PHE A 70 -1.22 -14.18 -22.94
CA PHE A 70 -1.12 -12.89 -22.25
C PHE A 70 -2.06 -12.88 -21.07
N VAL A 71 -1.51 -12.65 -19.87
CA VAL A 71 -2.29 -12.42 -18.65
C VAL A 71 -2.08 -10.98 -18.22
N ILE A 72 -3.15 -10.16 -18.24
CA ILE A 72 -3.15 -8.76 -17.83
C ILE A 72 -4.04 -8.65 -16.59
N LEU A 73 -3.46 -8.21 -15.47
CA LEU A 73 -4.16 -8.10 -14.19
C LEU A 73 -3.75 -6.84 -13.44
N GLY A 74 -4.57 -6.44 -12.49
CA GLY A 74 -4.20 -5.49 -11.43
C GLY A 74 -3.78 -6.24 -10.18
N ASP A 75 -2.81 -5.73 -9.46
CA ASP A 75 -2.32 -6.27 -8.19
C ASP A 75 -3.24 -5.89 -7.02
N HIS A 76 -3.85 -4.71 -7.08
CA HIS A 76 -4.82 -4.20 -6.10
C HIS A 76 -5.71 -3.11 -6.72
N TYR A 77 -6.72 -2.70 -5.97
CA TYR A 77 -7.54 -1.53 -6.30
C TYR A 77 -7.14 -0.34 -5.42
N GLN A 78 -7.67 0.84 -5.73
CA GLN A 78 -7.46 2.09 -4.97
C GLN A 78 -8.77 2.82 -4.76
N ILE A 79 -8.93 3.45 -3.59
CA ILE A 79 -10.03 4.35 -3.27
C ILE A 79 -9.48 5.73 -2.91
N ASN A 80 -10.34 6.75 -3.01
CA ASN A 80 -9.97 8.06 -2.52
C ASN A 80 -10.01 8.09 -0.99
N VAL A 81 -8.97 8.66 -0.37
CA VAL A 81 -8.88 8.88 1.07
C VAL A 81 -8.56 10.34 1.37
N ASP A 82 -9.04 10.84 2.49
CA ASP A 82 -8.88 12.24 2.92
C ASP A 82 -8.44 12.38 4.38
N LYS A 83 -8.32 11.26 5.11
CA LYS A 83 -7.85 11.23 6.50
C LYS A 83 -6.79 10.17 6.73
N MET A 84 -5.85 10.48 7.62
CA MET A 84 -4.76 9.61 8.07
C MET A 84 -4.96 9.21 9.53
N ILE A 85 -4.58 7.98 9.87
CA ILE A 85 -4.60 7.44 11.24
C ILE A 85 -3.18 7.05 11.63
N HIS A 86 -2.67 7.58 12.75
CA HIS A 86 -1.31 7.38 13.26
C HIS A 86 -1.33 6.53 14.54
N LEU A 87 -1.57 5.21 14.44
CA LEU A 87 -1.64 4.35 15.63
C LEU A 87 -0.33 4.28 16.42
N ASN A 88 0.82 4.39 15.76
CA ASN A 88 2.11 4.43 16.46
C ASN A 88 2.25 5.66 17.36
N MET A 89 1.62 6.79 17.01
CA MET A 89 1.53 7.96 17.87
C MET A 89 0.68 7.67 19.11
N LEU A 90 -0.48 7.01 18.97
CA LEU A 90 -1.29 6.56 20.10
C LEU A 90 -0.47 5.66 21.03
N PHE A 91 0.27 4.69 20.50
CA PHE A 91 1.10 3.79 21.29
C PHE A 91 2.24 4.52 21.99
N ALA A 92 2.84 5.53 21.35
CA ALA A 92 3.85 6.37 21.97
C ALA A 92 3.28 7.19 23.13
N GLN A 93 2.09 7.77 22.98
CA GLN A 93 1.41 8.52 24.06
C GLN A 93 1.06 7.63 25.26
N GLN A 94 0.83 6.35 25.05
CA GLN A 94 0.55 5.35 26.10
C GLN A 94 1.82 4.68 26.66
N GLY A 95 3.02 5.12 26.26
CA GLY A 95 4.28 4.55 26.71
C GLY A 95 4.55 3.12 26.21
N LEU A 96 3.82 2.67 25.18
CA LEU A 96 3.96 1.35 24.57
C LEU A 96 4.97 1.33 23.40
N LEU A 97 5.38 2.51 22.94
CA LEU A 97 6.36 2.72 21.87
C LEU A 97 7.19 3.96 22.22
N HIS A 98 8.51 3.86 22.10
CA HIS A 98 9.44 4.94 22.45
C HIS A 98 10.21 5.41 21.21
N PRO A 99 9.81 6.54 20.58
CA PRO A 99 10.50 7.09 19.42
C PRO A 99 11.93 7.53 19.78
N LEU A 100 12.87 7.33 18.85
CA LEU A 100 14.25 7.76 18.99
C LEU A 100 14.46 9.13 18.32
N GLY A 101 14.49 10.19 19.12
CA GLY A 101 14.69 11.57 18.63
C GLY A 101 13.51 12.11 17.82
N LYS A 102 13.78 13.11 16.95
CA LYS A 102 12.77 13.79 16.11
C LYS A 102 12.33 12.97 14.88
N LYS A 103 13.05 11.91 14.54
CA LYS A 103 12.70 11.03 13.42
C LYS A 103 11.73 9.95 13.88
N SER A 104 10.79 9.56 13.04
CA SER A 104 9.80 8.50 13.29
C SER A 104 10.43 7.09 13.42
N THR A 105 11.68 7.01 13.86
CA THR A 105 12.38 5.74 14.07
C THR A 105 12.25 5.32 15.52
N TYR A 106 11.78 4.12 15.77
CA TYR A 106 11.67 3.53 17.11
C TYR A 106 12.39 2.17 17.20
N ARG A 107 12.95 1.67 16.10
CA ARG A 107 13.67 0.40 15.99
C ARG A 107 13.06 -0.70 16.88
N ASN A 108 13.82 -1.21 17.87
CA ASN A 108 13.36 -2.27 18.76
C ASN A 108 12.80 -1.76 20.11
N ASN A 109 12.62 -0.45 20.29
CA ASN A 109 12.15 0.14 21.55
C ASN A 109 10.63 0.28 21.59
N TRP A 110 9.92 -0.85 21.57
CA TRP A 110 8.47 -0.89 21.61
C TRP A 110 7.93 -2.17 22.25
N GLN A 111 6.81 -2.08 22.90
CA GLN A 111 5.97 -3.20 23.32
C GLN A 111 4.81 -3.43 22.35
N VAL A 112 4.30 -2.35 21.74
CA VAL A 112 3.27 -2.38 20.69
C VAL A 112 3.73 -1.52 19.52
N THR A 113 3.56 -2.01 18.31
CA THR A 113 3.81 -1.26 17.09
C THR A 113 2.78 -1.59 16.01
N ALA A 114 2.41 -0.59 15.23
CA ALA A 114 1.64 -0.76 14.00
C ALA A 114 2.60 -0.75 12.81
N LYS A 115 2.35 -1.64 11.83
CA LYS A 115 3.01 -1.63 10.52
C LYS A 115 1.94 -1.55 9.46
N THR A 116 1.92 -0.43 8.76
CA THR A 116 0.83 -0.11 7.85
C THR A 116 0.94 -0.84 6.51
N CYS A 117 -0.24 -1.12 5.95
CA CYS A 117 -0.45 -1.53 4.59
C CYS A 117 -1.66 -0.73 4.06
N ASP A 118 -1.50 0.59 3.96
CA ASP A 118 -2.47 1.57 3.47
C ASP A 118 -3.83 1.57 4.21
N GLY A 119 -4.88 0.94 3.66
CA GLY A 119 -6.20 0.81 4.31
C GLY A 119 -6.24 -0.17 5.48
N GLU A 120 -5.16 -0.92 5.68
CA GLU A 120 -5.00 -1.88 6.77
C GLU A 120 -3.71 -1.62 7.54
N THR A 121 -3.62 -2.12 8.78
CA THR A 121 -2.39 -2.12 9.55
C THR A 121 -2.26 -3.36 10.42
N TYR A 122 -1.07 -3.92 10.47
CA TYR A 122 -0.71 -5.02 11.34
C TYR A 122 -0.27 -4.48 12.70
N ILE A 123 -0.81 -5.04 13.77
CA ILE A 123 -0.39 -4.72 15.14
C ILE A 123 0.46 -5.85 15.68
N TYR A 124 1.66 -5.52 16.14
CA TYR A 124 2.58 -6.46 16.77
C TYR A 124 2.75 -6.11 18.25
N THR A 125 2.86 -7.13 19.09
CA THR A 125 3.09 -6.97 20.53
C THR A 125 4.32 -7.76 20.98
N ARG A 126 5.04 -7.23 21.97
CA ARG A 126 6.16 -7.89 22.66
C ARG A 126 5.96 -7.83 24.16
N GLY A 127 6.36 -8.91 24.85
CA GLY A 127 6.22 -9.00 26.31
C GLY A 127 4.76 -9.10 26.79
N ALA A 128 4.53 -8.72 28.02
CA ALA A 128 3.22 -8.78 28.65
C ALA A 128 2.38 -7.54 28.26
N VAL A 129 1.51 -7.68 27.29
CA VAL A 129 0.56 -6.64 26.85
C VAL A 129 -0.87 -7.15 27.04
N ASP A 130 -1.69 -6.36 27.73
CA ASP A 130 -3.13 -6.62 27.83
C ASP A 130 -3.80 -6.38 26.47
N ARG A 131 -4.03 -7.47 25.76
CA ARG A 131 -4.61 -7.44 24.41
C ARG A 131 -6.05 -6.94 24.40
N GLY A 132 -6.81 -7.14 25.50
CA GLY A 132 -8.18 -6.65 25.61
C GLY A 132 -8.22 -5.13 25.70
N LYS A 133 -7.40 -4.53 26.55
CA LYS A 133 -7.25 -3.07 26.66
C LYS A 133 -6.70 -2.47 25.37
N LEU A 134 -5.71 -3.11 24.76
CA LEU A 134 -5.16 -2.67 23.48
C LEU A 134 -6.23 -2.62 22.39
N LYS A 135 -7.04 -3.69 22.28
CA LYS A 135 -8.15 -3.75 21.31
C LYS A 135 -9.17 -2.64 21.53
N GLN A 136 -9.56 -2.40 22.79
CA GLN A 136 -10.50 -1.33 23.14
C GLN A 136 -9.93 0.06 22.80
N MET A 137 -8.66 0.29 23.09
CA MET A 137 -7.96 1.54 22.75
C MET A 137 -7.97 1.81 21.26
N ILE A 138 -7.62 0.82 20.44
CA ILE A 138 -7.62 0.95 18.98
C ILE A 138 -9.06 1.14 18.45
N ALA A 139 -10.04 0.41 18.97
CA ALA A 139 -11.44 0.52 18.56
C ALA A 139 -12.05 1.89 18.82
N GLY A 140 -11.53 2.65 19.79
CA GLY A 140 -11.96 4.01 20.09
C GLY A 140 -11.44 5.07 19.12
N ILE A 141 -10.56 4.73 18.18
CA ILE A 141 -9.98 5.69 17.23
C ILE A 141 -10.93 5.92 16.06
N GLU A 142 -11.17 7.19 15.77
CA GLU A 142 -11.95 7.59 14.59
C GLU A 142 -11.34 6.99 13.31
N GLY A 143 -12.17 6.41 12.46
CA GLY A 143 -11.74 5.81 11.20
C GLY A 143 -11.33 4.35 11.28
N VAL A 144 -11.21 3.75 12.45
CA VAL A 144 -11.08 2.29 12.60
C VAL A 144 -12.44 1.64 12.32
N GLU A 145 -12.48 0.65 11.45
CA GLU A 145 -13.68 -0.10 11.11
C GLU A 145 -13.74 -1.44 11.81
N ARG A 146 -12.70 -2.26 11.66
CA ARG A 146 -12.66 -3.63 12.18
C ARG A 146 -11.30 -3.94 12.77
N ILE A 147 -11.32 -4.82 13.77
CA ILE A 147 -10.12 -5.37 14.40
C ILE A 147 -10.26 -6.88 14.44
N TYR A 148 -9.48 -7.55 13.61
CA TYR A 148 -9.41 -8.99 13.55
C TYR A 148 -8.36 -9.50 14.51
N ASP A 149 -8.68 -10.55 15.26
CA ASP A 149 -7.69 -11.30 16.03
C ASP A 149 -6.73 -12.07 15.11
N ASN A 150 -5.65 -12.56 15.68
CA ASN A 150 -4.62 -13.30 14.93
C ASN A 150 -5.21 -14.49 14.14
N ALA A 151 -6.10 -15.28 14.74
CA ALA A 151 -6.66 -16.46 14.07
C ALA A 151 -7.50 -16.08 12.84
N THR A 152 -8.30 -15.02 12.96
CA THR A 152 -9.10 -14.48 11.85
C THR A 152 -8.22 -13.81 10.79
N ALA A 153 -7.20 -13.07 11.22
CA ALA A 153 -6.23 -12.42 10.34
C ALA A 153 -5.49 -13.43 9.46
N ILE A 154 -4.99 -14.53 10.04
CA ILE A 154 -4.33 -15.62 9.31
C ILE A 154 -5.25 -16.23 8.24
N LYS A 155 -6.52 -16.46 8.55
CA LYS A 155 -7.50 -16.98 7.57
C LYS A 155 -7.71 -16.02 6.39
N ARG A 156 -7.40 -14.74 6.56
CA ARG A 156 -7.45 -13.70 5.53
C ARG A 156 -6.11 -13.51 4.79
N GLY A 157 -5.10 -14.32 5.07
CA GLY A 157 -3.77 -14.23 4.44
C GLY A 157 -2.81 -13.24 5.10
N ALA A 158 -3.15 -12.72 6.29
CA ALA A 158 -2.29 -11.79 7.02
C ALA A 158 -1.04 -12.48 7.61
N ASP A 159 -0.03 -11.66 7.98
CA ASP A 159 1.17 -12.15 8.67
C ASP A 159 0.80 -12.92 9.95
N PRO A 160 1.17 -14.20 10.07
CA PRO A 160 0.84 -15.02 11.24
C PRO A 160 1.47 -14.51 12.55
N LYS A 161 2.44 -13.62 12.49
CA LYS A 161 3.07 -13.01 13.67
C LYS A 161 2.32 -11.79 14.21
N CYS A 162 1.33 -11.25 13.49
CA CYS A 162 0.56 -10.11 13.99
C CYS A 162 -0.32 -10.50 15.16
N THR A 163 -0.53 -9.57 16.08
CA THR A 163 -1.49 -9.72 17.19
C THR A 163 -2.89 -9.41 16.71
N PHE A 164 -3.03 -8.35 15.94
CA PHE A 164 -4.25 -7.92 15.28
C PHE A 164 -3.97 -7.47 13.85
N LEU A 165 -4.97 -7.62 12.98
CA LEU A 165 -5.11 -6.89 11.74
C LEU A 165 -6.22 -5.87 11.93
N VAL A 166 -5.97 -4.59 11.61
CA VAL A 166 -6.91 -3.49 11.77
C VAL A 166 -7.23 -2.91 10.40
N GLU A 167 -8.52 -2.75 10.12
CA GLU A 167 -9.05 -2.24 8.85
C GLU A 167 -9.61 -0.83 9.07
N ALA A 168 -9.30 0.09 8.17
CA ALA A 168 -9.80 1.46 8.19
C ALA A 168 -11.16 1.56 7.48
N LYS A 169 -12.00 2.51 7.91
CA LYS A 169 -13.20 2.91 7.18
C LYS A 169 -12.83 3.51 5.82
N PRO A 170 -13.70 3.37 4.80
CA PRO A 170 -13.50 4.10 3.54
C PRO A 170 -13.25 5.59 3.78
N GLY A 171 -12.29 6.17 3.07
CA GLY A 171 -11.84 7.56 3.27
C GLY A 171 -10.71 7.73 4.28
N TYR A 172 -10.28 6.66 4.95
CA TYR A 172 -9.16 6.66 5.89
C TYR A 172 -8.04 5.73 5.44
N TYR A 173 -6.80 6.02 5.87
CA TYR A 173 -5.67 5.10 5.75
C TYR A 173 -4.73 5.24 6.95
N PHE A 174 -3.94 4.21 7.22
CA PHE A 174 -2.97 4.21 8.31
C PHE A 174 -1.60 4.71 7.82
N THR A 175 -0.81 5.26 8.75
CA THR A 175 0.59 5.58 8.55
C THR A 175 1.46 5.06 9.69
N ASP A 176 2.77 4.86 9.41
CA ASP A 176 3.74 4.43 10.44
C ASP A 176 4.27 5.60 11.30
N GLU A 177 3.82 6.83 11.06
CA GLU A 177 4.35 8.04 11.70
C GLU A 177 4.01 8.11 13.20
N VAL A 178 4.95 8.69 13.98
CA VAL A 178 4.82 8.86 15.44
C VAL A 178 4.85 10.32 15.90
N ASN A 179 5.34 11.23 15.05
CA ASN A 179 5.52 12.66 15.37
C ASN A 179 4.57 13.51 14.52
N ARG A 180 3.29 13.45 14.85
CA ARG A 180 2.24 14.19 14.15
C ARG A 180 1.43 15.03 15.15
N PRO A 181 0.73 16.10 14.69
CA PRO A 181 -0.10 16.94 15.55
C PRO A 181 -1.27 16.19 16.22
N ALA A 182 -1.87 15.22 15.53
CA ALA A 182 -3.02 14.47 16.03
C ALA A 182 -2.97 13.00 15.59
N ILE A 183 -3.67 12.12 16.34
CA ILE A 183 -3.78 10.68 15.98
C ILE A 183 -4.56 10.51 14.67
N VAL A 184 -5.55 11.35 14.42
CA VAL A 184 -6.30 11.38 13.15
C VAL A 184 -6.20 12.77 12.55
N GLU A 185 -5.77 12.84 11.30
CA GLU A 185 -5.57 14.10 10.58
C GLU A 185 -6.23 14.05 9.21
N LYS A 186 -6.60 15.23 8.68
CA LYS A 186 -6.91 15.38 7.27
C LYS A 186 -5.63 15.34 6.44
N VAL A 187 -5.70 14.71 5.28
CA VAL A 187 -4.62 14.79 4.28
C VAL A 187 -4.50 16.24 3.81
N ASP A 188 -3.33 16.88 3.96
CA ASP A 188 -3.10 18.21 3.45
C ASP A 188 -3.08 18.19 1.90
N PRO A 189 -3.99 18.91 1.23
CA PRO A 189 -3.99 19.04 -0.22
C PRO A 189 -2.70 19.59 -0.81
N LYS A 190 -1.92 20.34 -0.03
CA LYS A 190 -0.66 20.96 -0.46
C LYS A 190 0.55 20.03 -0.31
N SER A 191 0.42 18.96 0.44
CA SER A 191 1.49 17.96 0.63
C SER A 191 1.58 16.94 -0.52
N ILE A 192 1.02 17.26 -1.69
CA ILE A 192 1.08 16.50 -2.93
C ILE A 192 2.54 16.40 -3.40
N GLY A 193 3.24 15.44 -2.92
CA GLY A 193 4.68 15.21 -3.23
C GLY A 193 5.38 14.42 -2.15
N THR A 194 4.81 14.36 -0.94
CA THR A 194 5.38 13.62 0.19
C THR A 194 4.44 12.60 0.83
N HIS A 195 3.12 12.67 0.55
CA HIS A 195 2.13 11.72 1.05
C HIS A 195 1.08 11.43 -0.02
N ASP A 196 0.87 10.17 -0.29
CA ASP A 196 -0.11 9.73 -1.26
C ASP A 196 -1.52 10.05 -0.75
N ARG A 197 -2.28 10.72 -1.58
CA ARG A 197 -3.63 11.18 -1.25
C ARG A 197 -4.68 10.08 -1.32
N TYR A 198 -4.32 8.99 -1.97
CA TYR A 198 -5.24 7.92 -2.31
C TYR A 198 -4.51 6.60 -2.15
N ARG A 199 -4.99 5.77 -1.23
CA ARG A 199 -4.46 4.44 -1.00
C ARG A 199 -5.60 3.43 -0.99
N GLY A 200 -5.39 2.29 -1.56
CA GLY A 200 -6.33 1.19 -1.60
C GLY A 200 -6.01 0.12 -0.57
#